data_e3b7ef8a9ee625e027351954196d7beb
#
_entry.id   e3b7ef8a9ee625e027351954196d7beb
#
_cell.length_a   1.000
_cell.length_b   1.000
_cell.length_c   1.000
_cell.angle_alpha   90.00
_cell.angle_beta   90.00
_cell.angle_gamma   90.00
#
_symmetry.space_group_name_H-M   'P 1'
#
loop_
_entity.id
_entity.type
_entity.pdbx_description
1 polymer ?
#
loop_
_entity_poly.entity_id
_entity_poly.type
_entity_poly.pdbx_seq_one_letter_code
_entity_poly.pdbx_strand_id
1 'polypeptide(L)'
;AASDVYKRQLLTRIDRKYLVPPGATQEVVNHLAPRAQVLQIDGLRHFRYASTYFDTPGLDAYFLAARKRRRRYKIRTRTYLDSGLCFLEVKTNGSREATVKDRFKYDPDDADRITPDGRLFVIERLVESGTCSSDEARTIADALVPVMDSTYSRTTLHLPHDEARATFDTQLTWDLFGPDGKRLERGVSVGHLNVVETKNPSTASPTDRLLWHQGHRPARISKYATGMALLLSL
;
A
#
# COMPACT_ATOMS: atom_id res chain seq x y z
N ALA A 1 -13.76 -22.39 -7.57
CA ALA A 1 -14.85 -21.64 -8.24
C ALA A 1 -15.11 -20.26 -7.57
N ALA A 2 -15.10 -20.15 -6.23
CA ALA A 2 -15.28 -18.85 -5.53
C ALA A 2 -14.08 -17.90 -5.73
N SER A 3 -12.87 -18.41 -5.92
CA SER A 3 -11.66 -17.61 -6.10
C SER A 3 -11.60 -16.90 -7.47
N ASP A 4 -12.21 -17.46 -8.50
CA ASP A 4 -12.14 -16.92 -9.86
C ASP A 4 -13.19 -15.83 -10.12
N VAL A 5 -14.34 -15.89 -9.44
CA VAL A 5 -15.33 -14.80 -9.44
C VAL A 5 -14.79 -13.56 -8.77
N TYR A 6 -14.05 -13.73 -7.67
CA TYR A 6 -13.41 -12.63 -6.95
C TYR A 6 -12.27 -11.97 -7.76
N LYS A 7 -11.54 -12.73 -8.56
CA LYS A 7 -10.49 -12.22 -9.47
C LYS A 7 -11.06 -11.41 -10.63
N ARG A 8 -12.21 -11.78 -11.20
CA ARG A 8 -12.82 -11.06 -12.33
C ARG A 8 -13.41 -9.69 -11.93
N GLN A 9 -13.99 -9.56 -10.73
CA GLN A 9 -14.51 -8.28 -10.23
C GLN A 9 -13.40 -7.26 -9.90
N LEU A 10 -12.14 -7.70 -9.74
CA LEU A 10 -11.01 -6.82 -9.47
C LEU A 10 -10.50 -6.04 -10.70
N LEU A 11 -10.85 -6.42 -11.91
CA LEU A 11 -10.28 -5.88 -13.15
C LEU A 11 -10.88 -4.54 -13.62
N THR A 12 -12.03 -4.13 -13.09
CA THR A 12 -12.71 -2.89 -13.48
C THR A 12 -12.91 -1.91 -12.33
N ARG A 13 -12.19 -2.10 -11.21
CA ARG A 13 -12.36 -1.30 -10.01
C ARG A 13 -11.59 0.02 -10.07
N ILE A 14 -12.25 1.09 -9.67
CA ILE A 14 -11.63 2.40 -9.49
C ILE A 14 -11.19 2.57 -8.04
N ASP A 15 -9.91 2.80 -7.84
CA ASP A 15 -9.31 3.09 -6.54
C ASP A 15 -9.04 4.60 -6.46
N ARG A 16 -9.64 5.29 -5.47
CA ARG A 16 -9.37 6.71 -5.16
C ARG A 16 -8.77 6.83 -3.78
N LYS A 17 -7.92 7.82 -3.59
CA LYS A 17 -7.30 8.11 -2.30
C LYS A 17 -7.47 9.57 -1.96
N TYR A 18 -7.59 9.84 -0.67
CA TYR A 18 -7.82 11.16 -0.12
C TYR A 18 -6.91 11.37 1.09
N LEU A 19 -6.45 12.61 1.28
CA LEU A 19 -5.89 13.06 2.54
C LEU A 19 -6.98 13.86 3.26
N VAL A 20 -7.35 13.41 4.44
CA VAL A 20 -8.54 13.91 5.14
C VAL A 20 -8.20 14.19 6.61
N PRO A 21 -8.56 15.34 7.15
CA PRO A 21 -8.42 15.60 8.58
C PRO A 21 -9.23 14.59 9.43
N PRO A 22 -8.78 14.27 10.65
CA PRO A 22 -9.47 13.31 11.52
C PRO A 22 -10.96 13.63 11.76
N GLY A 23 -11.30 14.91 11.97
CA GLY A 23 -12.70 15.34 12.16
C GLY A 23 -13.58 15.01 10.96
N ALA A 24 -13.16 15.36 9.75
CA ALA A 24 -13.90 15.04 8.53
C ALA A 24 -13.98 13.53 8.29
N THR A 25 -12.93 12.78 8.63
CA THR A 25 -12.96 11.32 8.59
C THR A 25 -14.03 10.74 9.52
N GLN A 26 -14.14 11.26 10.74
CA GLN A 26 -15.15 10.81 11.70
C GLN A 26 -16.58 11.12 11.23
N GLU A 27 -16.80 12.27 10.65
CA GLU A 27 -18.12 12.63 10.05
C GLU A 27 -18.50 11.66 8.93
N VAL A 28 -17.58 11.33 8.03
CA VAL A 28 -17.81 10.34 6.96
C VAL A 28 -18.16 8.97 7.55
N VAL A 29 -17.44 8.51 8.56
CA VAL A 29 -17.71 7.22 9.23
C VAL A 29 -19.08 7.23 9.88
N ASN A 30 -19.48 8.32 10.58
CA ASN A 30 -20.78 8.45 11.21
C ASN A 30 -21.93 8.40 10.19
N HIS A 31 -21.79 9.05 9.04
CA HIS A 31 -22.79 9.01 7.96
C HIS A 31 -22.91 7.63 7.31
N LEU A 32 -21.81 6.87 7.24
CA LEU A 32 -21.80 5.55 6.64
C LEU A 32 -22.27 4.46 7.60
N ALA A 33 -22.18 4.66 8.93
CA ALA A 33 -22.44 3.66 9.95
C ALA A 33 -23.78 2.91 9.78
N PRO A 34 -24.92 3.56 9.42
CA PRO A 34 -26.21 2.86 9.28
C PRO A 34 -26.27 1.84 8.13
N ARG A 35 -25.35 1.93 7.15
CA ARG A 35 -25.36 1.11 5.93
C ARG A 35 -24.05 0.40 5.63
N ALA A 36 -23.07 0.59 6.47
CA ALA A 36 -21.75 -0.03 6.31
C ALA A 36 -21.56 -1.19 7.29
N GLN A 37 -20.82 -2.18 6.86
CA GLN A 37 -20.29 -3.24 7.68
C GLN A 37 -18.82 -2.96 7.97
N VAL A 38 -18.43 -3.02 9.23
CA VAL A 38 -17.02 -2.91 9.63
C VAL A 38 -16.36 -4.29 9.62
N LEU A 39 -15.17 -4.39 9.07
CA LEU A 39 -14.35 -5.59 9.20
C LEU A 39 -13.99 -5.78 10.68
N GLN A 40 -14.36 -6.93 11.24
CA GLN A 40 -14.02 -7.33 12.61
C GLN A 40 -13.42 -8.73 12.59
N ILE A 41 -12.26 -8.91 13.22
CA ILE A 41 -11.57 -10.19 13.40
C ILE A 41 -11.14 -10.25 14.85
N ASP A 42 -11.50 -11.32 15.56
CA ASP A 42 -11.18 -11.54 16.97
C ASP A 42 -11.53 -10.34 17.87
N GLY A 43 -12.66 -9.69 17.59
CA GLY A 43 -13.14 -8.51 18.31
C GLY A 43 -12.49 -7.18 17.89
N LEU A 44 -11.39 -7.21 17.14
CA LEU A 44 -10.70 -6.01 16.67
C LEU A 44 -11.35 -5.45 15.41
N ARG A 45 -11.43 -4.12 15.34
CA ARG A 45 -11.93 -3.35 14.17
C ARG A 45 -10.88 -2.40 13.61
N HIS A 46 -9.80 -2.21 14.33
CA HIS A 46 -8.63 -1.43 13.95
C HIS A 46 -7.43 -2.35 13.90
N PHE A 47 -6.79 -2.45 12.75
CA PHE A 47 -5.69 -3.37 12.52
C PHE A 47 -4.41 -2.58 12.29
N ARG A 48 -3.35 -2.95 13.01
CA ARG A 48 -2.04 -2.30 12.90
C ARG A 48 -1.19 -2.96 11.82
N TYR A 49 -0.58 -2.13 11.02
CA TYR A 49 0.29 -2.54 9.92
C TYR A 49 1.67 -1.93 10.04
N ALA A 50 2.68 -2.73 9.79
CA ALA A 50 4.03 -2.26 9.49
C ALA A 50 4.41 -2.70 8.08
N SER A 51 5.18 -1.90 7.37
CA SER A 51 5.71 -2.27 6.05
C SER A 51 7.11 -1.70 5.90
N THR A 52 8.06 -2.54 5.53
CA THR A 52 9.40 -2.14 5.12
C THR A 52 9.47 -2.15 3.60
N TYR A 53 9.83 -1.02 3.03
CA TYR A 53 10.00 -0.86 1.59
C TYR A 53 11.45 -1.08 1.19
N PHE A 54 11.63 -1.84 0.11
CA PHE A 54 12.93 -2.13 -0.47
C PHE A 54 13.08 -1.42 -1.81
N ASP A 55 14.27 -0.87 -2.02
CA ASP A 55 14.66 -0.25 -3.28
C ASP A 55 16.17 -0.47 -3.49
N THR A 56 16.66 -0.13 -4.67
CA THR A 56 18.10 -0.03 -4.91
C THR A 56 18.69 1.17 -4.15
N PRO A 57 20.00 1.21 -3.87
CA PRO A 57 20.64 2.41 -3.30
C PRO A 57 20.40 3.68 -4.12
N GLY A 58 20.17 3.56 -5.43
CA GLY A 58 19.82 4.66 -6.33
C GLY A 58 18.35 5.07 -6.29
N LEU A 59 17.49 4.42 -5.47
CA LEU A 59 16.05 4.66 -5.36
C LEU A 59 15.30 4.52 -6.69
N ASP A 60 15.64 3.52 -7.48
CA ASP A 60 15.10 3.31 -8.83
C ASP A 60 13.58 3.17 -8.83
N ALA A 61 13.01 2.34 -7.92
CA ALA A 61 11.56 2.16 -7.82
C ALA A 61 10.86 3.46 -7.39
N TYR A 62 11.48 4.28 -6.53
CA TYR A 62 10.98 5.60 -6.18
C TYR A 62 10.93 6.53 -7.37
N PHE A 63 12.03 6.67 -8.12
CA PHE A 63 12.09 7.54 -9.30
C PHE A 63 11.19 7.05 -10.44
N LEU A 64 11.09 5.75 -10.65
CA LEU A 64 10.14 5.18 -11.62
C LEU A 64 8.69 5.51 -11.26
N ALA A 65 8.34 5.46 -9.97
CA ALA A 65 7.01 5.82 -9.49
C ALA A 65 6.75 7.34 -9.59
N ALA A 66 7.70 8.18 -9.16
CA ALA A 66 7.61 9.64 -9.21
C ALA A 66 7.44 10.15 -10.66
N ARG A 67 8.20 9.57 -11.60
CA ARG A 67 8.15 9.89 -13.04
C ARG A 67 7.04 9.17 -13.80
N LYS A 68 6.17 8.41 -13.10
CA LYS A 68 5.03 7.65 -13.67
C LYS A 68 5.43 6.70 -14.80
N ARG A 69 6.61 6.10 -14.71
CA ARG A 69 7.09 5.17 -15.74
C ARG A 69 6.17 3.94 -15.81
N ARG A 70 5.99 3.40 -17.03
CA ARG A 70 5.14 2.24 -17.29
C ARG A 70 5.66 1.00 -16.55
N ARG A 71 6.95 0.71 -16.61
CA ARG A 71 7.61 -0.44 -15.98
C ARG A 71 8.01 -0.17 -14.53
N ARG A 72 7.17 0.52 -13.77
CA ARG A 72 7.42 0.76 -12.35
C ARG A 72 7.04 -0.44 -11.51
N TYR A 73 7.78 -0.65 -10.46
CA TYR A 73 7.53 -1.70 -9.47
C TYR A 73 7.57 -1.13 -8.05
N LYS A 74 7.15 -1.93 -7.09
CA LYS A 74 7.25 -1.66 -5.67
C LYS A 74 7.42 -2.97 -4.92
N ILE A 75 8.41 -3.04 -4.05
CA ILE A 75 8.74 -4.21 -3.26
C ILE A 75 8.66 -3.81 -1.80
N ARG A 76 7.98 -4.63 -1.00
CA ARG A 76 7.92 -4.42 0.44
C ARG A 76 7.60 -5.70 1.16
N THR A 77 8.00 -5.80 2.41
CA THR A 77 7.34 -6.66 3.38
C THR A 77 6.15 -5.95 3.98
N ARG A 78 5.18 -6.72 4.43
CA ARG A 78 4.05 -6.21 5.20
C ARG A 78 3.73 -7.15 6.32
N THR A 79 3.82 -6.64 7.54
CA THR A 79 3.44 -7.32 8.76
C THR A 79 2.08 -6.82 9.23
N TYR A 80 1.19 -7.75 9.52
CA TYR A 80 -0.07 -7.56 10.20
C TYR A 80 0.19 -7.74 11.69
N LEU A 81 0.45 -6.65 12.40
CA LEU A 81 0.98 -6.68 13.76
C LEU A 81 0.08 -7.40 14.77
N ASP A 82 -1.23 -7.41 14.53
CA ASP A 82 -2.19 -8.02 15.45
C ASP A 82 -2.28 -9.54 15.28
N SER A 83 -1.90 -10.09 14.13
CA SER A 83 -1.90 -11.53 13.84
C SER A 83 -0.50 -12.13 13.67
N GLY A 84 0.54 -11.30 13.66
CA GLY A 84 1.91 -11.74 13.41
C GLY A 84 2.19 -12.23 11.97
N LEU A 85 1.23 -12.13 11.06
CA LEU A 85 1.43 -12.55 9.67
C LEU A 85 2.29 -11.55 8.91
N CYS A 86 3.30 -12.04 8.19
CA CYS A 86 4.14 -11.24 7.31
C CYS A 86 4.12 -11.77 5.88
N PHE A 87 4.21 -10.86 4.91
CA PHE A 87 4.28 -11.18 3.47
C PHE A 87 5.28 -10.26 2.77
N LEU A 88 6.11 -10.83 1.93
CA LEU A 88 6.83 -10.08 0.89
C LEU A 88 5.85 -9.83 -0.26
N GLU A 89 5.66 -8.57 -0.63
CA GLU A 89 4.72 -8.13 -1.67
C GLU A 89 5.49 -7.46 -2.80
N VAL A 90 5.29 -7.93 -4.03
CA VAL A 90 5.75 -7.29 -5.27
C VAL A 90 4.54 -6.72 -5.99
N LYS A 91 4.60 -5.45 -6.32
CA LYS A 91 3.57 -4.75 -7.08
C LYS A 91 4.16 -4.20 -8.36
N THR A 92 3.62 -4.61 -9.50
CA THR A 92 4.04 -4.19 -10.83
C THR A 92 2.87 -3.61 -11.61
N ASN A 93 3.16 -2.92 -12.69
CA ASN A 93 2.17 -2.57 -13.70
C ASN A 93 2.27 -3.58 -14.85
N GLY A 94 1.25 -4.40 -15.01
CA GLY A 94 1.16 -5.34 -16.12
C GLY A 94 1.00 -4.67 -17.49
N SER A 95 1.06 -5.46 -18.56
CA SER A 95 1.03 -5.03 -19.96
C SER A 95 -0.23 -4.24 -20.36
N ARG A 96 -1.33 -4.36 -19.63
CA ARG A 96 -2.63 -3.68 -19.87
C ARG A 96 -2.94 -2.59 -18.84
N GLU A 97 -1.93 -1.93 -18.27
CA GLU A 97 -2.06 -0.94 -17.19
C GLU A 97 -2.71 -1.49 -15.91
N ALA A 98 -3.07 -2.77 -15.88
CA ALA A 98 -3.56 -3.42 -14.69
C ALA A 98 -2.43 -3.57 -13.66
N THR A 99 -2.66 -3.11 -12.46
CA THR A 99 -1.74 -3.36 -11.36
C THR A 99 -1.83 -4.81 -10.93
N VAL A 100 -0.71 -5.53 -11.02
CA VAL A 100 -0.55 -6.87 -10.47
C VAL A 100 0.10 -6.76 -9.10
N LYS A 101 -0.40 -7.51 -8.14
CA LYS A 101 0.13 -7.60 -6.79
C LYS A 101 0.26 -9.07 -6.41
N ASP A 102 1.48 -9.50 -6.25
CA ASP A 102 1.82 -10.85 -5.78
C ASP A 102 2.35 -10.79 -4.35
N ARG A 103 2.15 -11.86 -3.61
CA ARG A 103 2.63 -11.97 -2.24
C ARG A 103 3.19 -13.36 -1.96
N PHE A 104 4.24 -13.38 -1.19
CA PHE A 104 4.92 -14.57 -0.69
C PHE A 104 4.90 -14.53 0.85
N LYS A 105 4.54 -15.64 1.50
CA LYS A 105 4.54 -15.71 2.96
C LYS A 105 5.97 -15.53 3.47
N TYR A 106 6.14 -14.70 4.48
CA TYR A 106 7.44 -14.29 4.98
C TYR A 106 7.49 -14.44 6.50
N ASP A 107 8.69 -14.68 7.04
CA ASP A 107 8.88 -14.66 8.47
C ASP A 107 8.86 -13.20 8.96
N PRO A 108 8.12 -12.85 10.02
CA PRO A 108 8.18 -11.52 10.62
C PRO A 108 9.58 -11.08 11.05
N ASP A 109 10.44 -12.02 11.46
CA ASP A 109 11.82 -11.75 11.86
C ASP A 109 12.72 -11.38 10.67
N ASP A 110 12.26 -11.66 9.44
CA ASP A 110 12.92 -11.28 8.19
C ASP A 110 12.30 -10.03 7.56
N ALA A 111 11.41 -9.31 8.25
CA ALA A 111 10.64 -8.23 7.67
C ALA A 111 11.49 -7.07 7.11
N ASP A 112 12.69 -6.87 7.61
CA ASP A 112 13.61 -5.79 7.22
C ASP A 112 14.73 -6.23 6.25
N ARG A 113 14.68 -7.46 5.73
CA ARG A 113 15.69 -8.00 4.80
C ARG A 113 15.08 -8.83 3.69
N ILE A 114 15.79 -8.98 2.58
CA ILE A 114 15.42 -9.88 1.49
C ILE A 114 16.19 -11.19 1.63
N THR A 115 15.48 -12.27 1.96
CA THR A 115 16.03 -13.63 2.05
C THR A 115 16.34 -14.19 0.65
N PRO A 116 17.14 -15.27 0.54
CA PRO A 116 17.39 -15.93 -0.75
C PRO A 116 16.10 -16.32 -1.49
N ASP A 117 15.10 -16.90 -0.81
CA ASP A 117 13.80 -17.25 -1.41
C ASP A 117 12.98 -16.01 -1.79
N GLY A 118 13.03 -14.96 -0.96
CA GLY A 118 12.44 -13.67 -1.25
C GLY A 118 13.04 -13.04 -2.51
N ARG A 119 14.34 -13.18 -2.70
CA ARG A 119 15.07 -12.70 -3.89
C ARG A 119 14.59 -13.42 -5.16
N LEU A 120 14.49 -14.74 -5.11
CA LEU A 120 13.96 -15.55 -6.22
C LEU A 120 12.53 -15.14 -6.56
N PHE A 121 11.68 -14.98 -5.56
CA PHE A 121 10.31 -14.51 -5.75
C PHE A 121 10.26 -13.13 -6.44
N VAL A 122 11.09 -12.18 -6.02
CA VAL A 122 11.16 -10.85 -6.65
C VAL A 122 11.55 -10.97 -8.12
N ILE A 123 12.60 -11.74 -8.44
CA ILE A 123 13.07 -11.95 -9.81
C ILE A 123 11.93 -12.49 -10.68
N GLU A 124 11.28 -13.57 -10.25
CA GLU A 124 10.19 -14.20 -10.98
C GLU A 124 9.06 -13.19 -11.26
N ARG A 125 8.63 -12.43 -10.25
CA ARG A 125 7.51 -11.48 -10.43
C ARG A 125 7.85 -10.32 -11.36
N LEU A 126 9.09 -9.81 -11.32
CA LEU A 126 9.54 -8.76 -12.22
C LEU A 126 9.61 -9.23 -13.68
N VAL A 127 10.08 -10.45 -13.91
CA VAL A 127 10.17 -11.06 -15.25
C VAL A 127 8.78 -11.39 -15.79
N GLU A 128 7.94 -12.11 -15.03
CA GLU A 128 6.61 -12.53 -15.47
C GLU A 128 5.68 -11.36 -15.78
N SER A 129 5.81 -10.26 -15.04
CA SER A 129 5.05 -9.03 -15.33
C SER A 129 5.55 -8.26 -16.56
N GLY A 130 6.68 -8.66 -17.15
CA GLY A 130 7.33 -7.94 -18.24
C GLY A 130 7.90 -6.58 -17.80
N THR A 131 8.18 -6.41 -16.50
CA THR A 131 8.76 -5.18 -15.96
C THR A 131 10.18 -5.00 -16.48
N CYS A 132 10.99 -6.06 -16.50
CA CYS A 132 12.37 -6.07 -16.98
C CYS A 132 12.79 -7.45 -17.47
N SER A 133 13.97 -7.55 -18.05
CA SER A 133 14.60 -8.82 -18.45
C SER A 133 15.07 -9.63 -17.21
N SER A 134 15.42 -10.89 -17.42
CA SER A 134 15.92 -11.76 -16.34
C SER A 134 17.21 -11.22 -15.70
N ASP A 135 18.12 -10.69 -16.49
CA ASP A 135 19.40 -10.17 -15.98
C ASP A 135 19.20 -8.85 -15.21
N GLU A 136 18.33 -7.97 -15.71
CA GLU A 136 17.93 -6.75 -15.00
C GLU A 136 17.22 -7.09 -13.69
N ALA A 137 16.32 -8.09 -13.68
CA ALA A 137 15.61 -8.52 -12.48
C ALA A 137 16.57 -9.05 -11.41
N ARG A 138 17.59 -9.82 -11.80
CA ARG A 138 18.66 -10.27 -10.88
C ARG A 138 19.44 -9.09 -10.33
N THR A 139 19.89 -8.19 -11.19
CA THR A 139 20.62 -6.98 -10.76
C THR A 139 19.82 -6.16 -9.77
N ILE A 140 18.52 -5.94 -10.04
CA ILE A 140 17.63 -5.23 -9.13
C ILE A 140 17.53 -5.99 -7.80
N ALA A 141 17.21 -7.29 -7.84
CA ALA A 141 16.97 -8.09 -6.64
C ALA A 141 18.23 -8.22 -5.76
N ASP A 142 19.43 -8.24 -6.35
CA ASP A 142 20.70 -8.27 -5.65
C ASP A 142 21.04 -6.95 -4.97
N ALA A 143 20.58 -5.83 -5.55
CA ALA A 143 20.81 -4.50 -5.03
C ALA A 143 19.76 -4.02 -4.01
N LEU A 144 18.71 -4.81 -3.73
CA LEU A 144 17.65 -4.38 -2.82
C LEU A 144 18.15 -4.23 -1.38
N VAL A 145 17.89 -3.06 -0.82
CA VAL A 145 18.12 -2.72 0.59
C VAL A 145 16.84 -2.14 1.20
N PRO A 146 16.63 -2.26 2.51
CA PRO A 146 15.55 -1.53 3.17
C PRO A 146 15.82 -0.03 3.08
N VAL A 147 14.83 0.75 2.66
CA VAL A 147 14.98 2.20 2.49
C VAL A 147 14.01 3.00 3.36
N MET A 148 12.85 2.44 3.67
CA MET A 148 11.83 3.15 4.44
C MET A 148 10.86 2.18 5.11
N ASP A 149 10.53 2.46 6.36
CA ASP A 149 9.40 1.84 7.04
C ASP A 149 8.16 2.72 6.98
N SER A 150 7.00 2.11 7.11
CA SER A 150 5.76 2.81 7.42
C SER A 150 4.90 2.02 8.39
N THR A 151 4.31 2.70 9.37
CA THR A 151 3.31 2.13 10.27
C THR A 151 2.00 2.90 10.19
N TYR A 152 0.89 2.24 10.41
CA TYR A 152 -0.44 2.86 10.45
C TYR A 152 -1.46 1.88 11.04
N SER A 153 -2.59 2.43 11.51
CA SER A 153 -3.78 1.66 11.87
C SER A 153 -4.83 1.77 10.79
N ARG A 154 -5.53 0.68 10.48
CA ARG A 154 -6.55 0.62 9.43
C ARG A 154 -7.89 0.14 9.95
N THR A 155 -8.93 0.89 9.64
CA THR A 155 -10.32 0.44 9.68
C THR A 155 -10.81 0.19 8.26
N THR A 156 -11.56 -0.88 8.06
CA THR A 156 -12.16 -1.21 6.75
C THR A 156 -13.67 -1.24 6.88
N LEU A 157 -14.34 -0.46 6.03
CA LEU A 157 -15.79 -0.49 5.86
C LEU A 157 -16.13 -1.13 4.51
N HIS A 158 -17.13 -2.00 4.52
CA HIS A 158 -17.77 -2.55 3.34
C HIS A 158 -19.17 -1.95 3.21
N LEU A 159 -19.54 -1.52 2.03
CA LEU A 159 -20.86 -0.99 1.67
C LEU A 159 -21.51 -1.98 0.71
N PRO A 160 -22.28 -2.96 1.19
CA PRO A 160 -22.77 -4.08 0.37
C PRO A 160 -23.62 -3.64 -0.80
N HIS A 161 -24.54 -2.68 -0.59
CA HIS A 161 -25.45 -2.20 -1.63
C HIS A 161 -24.74 -1.44 -2.76
N ASP A 162 -23.56 -0.90 -2.50
CA ASP A 162 -22.79 -0.13 -3.48
C ASP A 162 -21.61 -0.94 -4.04
N GLU A 163 -21.45 -2.21 -3.63
CA GLU A 163 -20.29 -3.06 -3.93
C GLU A 163 -18.96 -2.34 -3.67
N ALA A 164 -18.95 -1.42 -2.71
CA ALA A 164 -17.85 -0.54 -2.43
C ALA A 164 -17.17 -0.87 -1.11
N ARG A 165 -15.88 -0.53 -1.04
CA ARG A 165 -15.08 -0.65 0.18
C ARG A 165 -14.34 0.66 0.43
N ALA A 166 -14.33 1.10 1.67
CA ALA A 166 -13.50 2.20 2.13
C ALA A 166 -12.52 1.71 3.21
N THR A 167 -11.28 2.14 3.14
CA THR A 167 -10.28 1.93 4.19
C THR A 167 -9.83 3.28 4.72
N PHE A 168 -9.69 3.35 6.03
CA PHE A 168 -9.28 4.55 6.76
C PHE A 168 -7.97 4.22 7.46
N ASP A 169 -6.88 4.78 6.96
CA ASP A 169 -5.55 4.63 7.55
C ASP A 169 -5.26 5.85 8.40
N THR A 170 -5.04 5.62 9.68
CA THR A 170 -4.77 6.64 10.71
C THR A 170 -3.38 6.45 11.28
N GLN A 171 -2.84 7.47 11.96
CA GLN A 171 -1.54 7.40 12.65
C GLN A 171 -0.40 6.97 11.71
N LEU A 172 -0.43 7.43 10.46
CA LEU A 172 0.59 7.08 9.49
C LEU A 172 1.92 7.75 9.83
N THR A 173 2.95 6.90 9.96
CA THR A 173 4.33 7.33 10.17
C THR A 173 5.24 6.73 9.11
N TRP A 174 6.38 7.37 8.88
CA TRP A 174 7.46 6.86 8.06
C TRP A 174 8.80 7.09 8.75
N ASP A 175 9.68 6.12 8.66
CA ASP A 175 11.04 6.15 9.16
C ASP A 175 12.00 5.76 8.04
N LEU A 176 13.11 6.48 7.90
CA LEU A 176 14.12 6.24 6.88
C LEU A 176 15.17 5.24 7.38
N PHE A 177 15.71 4.42 6.48
CA PHE A 177 16.92 3.63 6.73
C PHE A 177 18.14 4.39 6.22
N GLY A 178 19.23 4.32 6.99
CA GLY A 178 20.52 4.83 6.57
C GLY A 178 21.22 3.89 5.58
N PRO A 179 22.34 4.33 5.01
CA PRO A 179 23.15 3.52 4.10
C PRO A 179 23.71 2.22 4.75
N ASP A 180 23.81 2.21 6.07
CA ASP A 180 24.23 1.06 6.88
C ASP A 180 23.09 0.05 7.15
N GLY A 181 21.89 0.28 6.58
CA GLY A 181 20.71 -0.53 6.78
C GLY A 181 20.05 -0.36 8.16
N LYS A 182 20.48 0.60 8.96
CA LYS A 182 19.86 0.91 10.24
C LYS A 182 18.80 1.98 10.10
N ARG A 183 17.75 1.86 10.89
CA ARG A 183 16.70 2.88 10.98
C ARG A 183 17.28 4.18 11.52
N LEU A 184 17.07 5.28 10.81
CA LEU A 184 17.45 6.60 11.28
C LEU A 184 16.42 7.13 12.28
N GLU A 185 16.85 7.88 13.28
CA GLU A 185 15.96 8.57 14.25
C GLU A 185 15.26 9.80 13.62
N ARG A 186 14.93 9.71 12.33
CA ARG A 186 14.24 10.75 11.57
C ARG A 186 12.94 10.21 11.02
N GLY A 187 11.90 10.22 11.86
CA GLY A 187 10.56 9.85 11.47
C GLY A 187 9.69 11.04 11.10
N VAL A 188 8.81 10.86 10.14
CA VAL A 188 7.75 11.81 9.81
C VAL A 188 6.41 11.21 10.16
N SER A 189 5.64 11.93 10.98
CA SER A 189 4.26 11.60 11.26
C SER A 189 3.33 12.57 10.55
N VAL A 190 2.33 12.04 9.85
CA VAL A 190 1.22 12.83 9.30
C VAL A 190 -0.05 12.60 10.09
N GLY A 191 0.07 12.47 11.41
CA GLY A 191 -1.05 12.19 12.31
C GLY A 191 -2.20 13.21 12.26
N HIS A 192 -1.97 14.41 11.70
CA HIS A 192 -2.99 15.41 11.42
C HIS A 192 -3.82 15.10 10.17
N LEU A 193 -3.49 14.07 9.39
CA LEU A 193 -4.20 13.61 8.21
C LEU A 193 -4.38 12.10 8.22
N ASN A 194 -5.53 11.65 7.78
CA ASN A 194 -5.83 10.26 7.51
C ASN A 194 -5.78 10.00 6.01
N VAL A 195 -5.38 8.78 5.61
CA VAL A 195 -5.48 8.34 4.22
C VAL A 195 -6.76 7.52 4.07
N VAL A 196 -7.73 8.06 3.35
CA VAL A 196 -8.95 7.33 2.98
C VAL A 196 -8.76 6.76 1.57
N GLU A 197 -8.94 5.45 1.40
CA GLU A 197 -8.92 4.79 0.10
C GLU A 197 -10.28 4.15 -0.18
N THR A 198 -10.91 4.55 -1.28
CA THR A 198 -12.18 3.97 -1.75
C THR A 198 -11.93 3.03 -2.92
N LYS A 199 -12.69 1.95 -2.96
CA LYS A 199 -12.63 0.94 -4.01
C LYS A 199 -14.04 0.57 -4.45
N ASN A 200 -14.37 0.85 -5.70
CA ASN A 200 -15.72 0.68 -6.24
C ASN A 200 -15.68 0.27 -7.73
N PRO A 201 -16.75 -0.35 -8.26
CA PRO A 201 -16.72 -0.91 -9.61
C PRO A 201 -16.50 0.14 -10.69
N SER A 202 -17.33 1.20 -10.77
CA SER A 202 -17.29 2.16 -11.88
C SER A 202 -17.63 3.58 -11.50
N THR A 203 -18.53 3.78 -10.55
CA THR A 203 -19.05 5.10 -10.16
C THR A 203 -18.42 5.58 -8.83
N ALA A 204 -18.68 6.83 -8.46
CA ALA A 204 -18.31 7.32 -7.15
C ALA A 204 -19.11 6.60 -6.05
N SER A 205 -18.40 6.06 -5.05
CA SER A 205 -19.04 5.45 -3.87
C SER A 205 -19.70 6.50 -3.00
N PRO A 206 -20.58 6.10 -2.07
CA PRO A 206 -21.09 7.02 -1.04
C PRO A 206 -19.98 7.74 -0.27
N THR A 207 -18.90 7.02 0.05
CA THR A 207 -17.72 7.61 0.68
C THR A 207 -17.09 8.71 -0.17
N ASP A 208 -16.94 8.49 -1.50
CA ASP A 208 -16.43 9.51 -2.41
C ASP A 208 -17.32 10.76 -2.42
N ARG A 209 -18.64 10.57 -2.51
CA ARG A 209 -19.60 11.67 -2.54
C ARG A 209 -19.59 12.51 -1.26
N LEU A 210 -19.52 11.85 -0.09
CA LEU A 210 -19.40 12.54 1.20
C LEU A 210 -18.12 13.36 1.28
N LEU A 211 -16.99 12.79 0.89
CA LEU A 211 -15.69 13.48 0.86
C LEU A 211 -15.74 14.69 -0.10
N TRP A 212 -16.34 14.53 -1.27
CA TRP A 212 -16.47 15.62 -2.24
C TRP A 212 -17.38 16.74 -1.75
N HIS A 213 -18.46 16.41 -1.05
CA HIS A 213 -19.34 17.39 -0.41
C HIS A 213 -18.60 18.21 0.66
N GLN A 214 -17.68 17.58 1.40
CA GLN A 214 -16.80 18.25 2.36
C GLN A 214 -15.61 18.98 1.72
N GLY A 215 -15.53 19.06 0.39
CA GLY A 215 -14.45 19.74 -0.32
C GLY A 215 -13.20 18.90 -0.57
N HIS A 216 -13.14 17.64 -0.09
CA HIS A 216 -12.00 16.76 -0.31
C HIS A 216 -12.02 16.16 -1.72
N ARG A 217 -10.90 16.23 -2.42
CA ARG A 217 -10.74 15.67 -3.78
C ARG A 217 -9.73 14.54 -3.79
N PRO A 218 -9.84 13.57 -4.73
CA PRO A 218 -8.88 12.51 -4.87
C PRO A 218 -7.46 13.05 -5.07
N ALA A 219 -6.52 12.50 -4.34
CA ALA A 219 -5.10 12.83 -4.43
C ALA A 219 -4.28 11.63 -4.89
N ARG A 220 -3.21 11.89 -5.61
CA ARG A 220 -2.27 10.84 -6.04
C ARG A 220 -1.26 10.57 -4.92
N ILE A 221 -1.63 9.66 -4.03
CA ILE A 221 -0.83 9.31 -2.87
C ILE A 221 -0.31 7.89 -3.01
N SER A 222 0.94 7.71 -2.67
CA SER A 222 1.58 6.42 -2.47
C SER A 222 2.32 6.45 -1.14
N LYS A 223 2.00 5.54 -0.20
CA LYS A 223 2.71 5.51 1.08
C LYS A 223 4.23 5.48 0.90
N TYR A 224 4.72 4.76 -0.12
CA TYR A 224 6.14 4.73 -0.45
C TYR A 224 6.62 6.07 -1.05
N ALA A 225 6.11 6.45 -2.24
CA ALA A 225 6.65 7.61 -2.93
C ALA A 225 6.39 8.94 -2.19
N THR A 226 5.26 9.05 -1.48
CA THR A 226 4.96 10.25 -0.67
C THR A 226 5.83 10.28 0.58
N GLY A 227 6.00 9.13 1.27
CA GLY A 227 6.88 9.05 2.45
C GLY A 227 8.33 9.36 2.09
N MET A 228 8.86 8.75 1.03
CA MET A 228 10.21 9.03 0.56
C MET A 228 10.40 10.51 0.19
N ALA A 229 9.46 11.13 -0.52
CA ALA A 229 9.54 12.54 -0.87
C ALA A 229 9.61 13.45 0.37
N LEU A 230 8.78 13.16 1.38
CA LEU A 230 8.79 13.91 2.64
C LEU A 230 10.11 13.71 3.41
N LEU A 231 10.57 12.46 3.55
CA LEU A 231 11.79 12.13 4.28
C LEU A 231 13.06 12.69 3.63
N LEU A 232 13.10 12.74 2.29
CA LEU A 232 14.22 13.32 1.55
C LEU A 232 14.21 14.84 1.53
N SER A 233 13.11 15.51 1.94
CA SER A 233 13.00 16.95 2.01
C SER A 233 13.35 17.54 3.40
N LEU A 234 13.67 16.68 4.37
CA LEU A 234 14.11 17.04 5.72
C LEU A 234 15.64 17.18 5.78
#